data_21a2ae6401c51721ede866b15b0979c6
#
_entry.id   21a2ae6401c51721ede866b15b0979c6
#
_cell.length_a   1.000
_cell.length_b   1.000
_cell.length_c   1.000
_cell.angle_alpha   90.00
_cell.angle_beta   90.00
_cell.angle_gamma   90.00
#
_symmetry.space_group_name_H-M   'P 1'
#
loop_
_entity.id
_entity.type
_entity.pdbx_description
1 polymer ?
#
loop_
_entity_poly.entity_id
_entity_poly.type
_entity_poly.pdbx_seq_one_letter_code
_entity_poly.pdbx_strand_id
1 'polypeptide(L)'
;MNLNKSIVLVLIFIVAALAFAAPGKAQNGKLSEAGALTLGTEAYIYGYPLVTMEMTRRVITNVAAPEGTHAPMNQLANLREYPNASFRDVTAPNADTLYSSAFLDVSNEPYVLSLPDENGRYYLMPMLSGWTDVFADPGSRTTGTGAQTYAITGPGWKGTLPDGVKEIKSPTGIVWLIGRTYCTGTPEDYKAVHAIQDEYELVPLSAYGKPYTPPAGKVDPSIDMKTAVRDQVNALDAEAYFKLLAELMKTNPPAPEDAPMIAKMAHIGIVPGQDFDITKLAPEVRKGLEGAPKAAQEKIMAVAGKPGKLENGWAVLTDLGSYGTNYMVRAVVTAIGLGANLPKDAVYPKTQVDSSGNKLSGANKYVLTFPKGQTPPVKGFWSLTMYDAEYFFVDNPLNRYTLSPRNDLKYNADGSLDLYIQNASPGADKESNWLPAPKDDFILMLRLYWPNETPPSILDGTWKPPAVTKAE
;
A
#
# COMPACT_ATOMS: atom_id res chain seq x y z
N MET A 1 25.98 4.16 -79.69
CA MET A 1 26.65 5.38 -79.19
C MET A 1 25.82 5.87 -78.02
N ASN A 2 26.10 5.38 -76.81
CA ASN A 2 25.61 5.91 -75.57
C ASN A 2 26.42 5.27 -74.42
N LEU A 3 27.21 6.12 -73.75
CA LEU A 3 28.03 5.74 -72.61
C LEU A 3 27.21 5.50 -71.37
N ASN A 4 27.35 4.31 -70.81
CA ASN A 4 26.91 4.02 -69.42
C ASN A 4 28.01 4.54 -68.45
N LYS A 5 27.66 5.49 -67.60
CA LYS A 5 28.49 5.91 -66.46
C LYS A 5 28.06 5.13 -65.26
N SER A 6 28.81 4.13 -64.84
CA SER A 6 28.68 3.46 -63.56
C SER A 6 29.20 4.38 -62.44
N ILE A 7 28.33 4.75 -61.52
CA ILE A 7 28.69 5.43 -60.27
C ILE A 7 29.03 4.37 -59.25
N VAL A 8 30.30 4.26 -58.89
CA VAL A 8 30.79 3.45 -57.75
C VAL A 8 30.55 4.24 -56.46
N LEU A 9 29.62 3.76 -55.66
CA LEU A 9 29.38 4.32 -54.32
C LEU A 9 30.40 3.72 -53.35
N VAL A 10 31.39 4.54 -52.96
CA VAL A 10 32.34 4.18 -51.89
C VAL A 10 31.65 4.42 -50.53
N LEU A 11 31.28 3.35 -49.86
CA LEU A 11 30.84 3.42 -48.46
C LEU A 11 32.08 3.61 -47.55
N ILE A 12 32.26 4.80 -47.03
CA ILE A 12 33.23 5.10 -45.98
C ILE A 12 32.59 4.65 -44.66
N PHE A 13 33.06 3.53 -44.09
CA PHE A 13 32.80 3.15 -42.73
C PHE A 13 33.57 4.09 -41.79
N ILE A 14 32.86 5.05 -41.18
CA ILE A 14 33.38 5.78 -40.02
C ILE A 14 33.23 4.88 -38.81
N VAL A 15 34.32 4.22 -38.43
CA VAL A 15 34.42 3.56 -37.11
C VAL A 15 34.55 4.68 -36.08
N ALA A 16 33.43 5.04 -35.44
CA ALA A 16 33.45 5.87 -34.25
C ALA A 16 34.08 5.04 -33.13
N ALA A 17 35.35 5.29 -32.85
CA ALA A 17 36.02 4.80 -31.65
C ALA A 17 35.31 5.47 -30.46
N LEU A 18 34.38 4.72 -29.79
CA LEU A 18 33.92 5.05 -28.46
C LEU A 18 35.15 5.00 -27.55
N ALA A 19 35.75 6.17 -27.30
CA ALA A 19 36.68 6.33 -26.21
C ALA A 19 35.93 6.02 -24.91
N PHE A 20 36.14 4.83 -24.37
CA PHE A 20 35.81 4.55 -22.97
C PHE A 20 36.60 5.56 -22.15
N ALA A 21 35.94 6.61 -21.68
CA ALA A 21 36.49 7.44 -20.63
C ALA A 21 36.84 6.51 -19.47
N ALA A 22 38.11 6.36 -19.18
CA ALA A 22 38.58 5.67 -17.99
C ALA A 22 37.80 6.24 -16.79
N PRO A 23 37.36 5.40 -15.86
CA PRO A 23 36.70 5.89 -14.67
C PRO A 23 37.63 6.90 -14.00
N GLY A 24 37.17 8.15 -13.91
CA GLY A 24 37.91 9.22 -13.25
C GLY A 24 38.40 8.68 -11.93
N LYS A 25 39.69 8.85 -11.62
CA LYS A 25 40.30 8.49 -10.35
C LYS A 25 39.37 9.00 -9.27
N ALA A 26 38.73 8.05 -8.51
CA ALA A 26 38.00 8.36 -7.30
C ALA A 26 38.90 9.33 -6.50
N GLN A 27 38.38 10.51 -6.22
CA GLN A 27 39.00 11.41 -5.26
C GLN A 27 39.06 10.63 -3.96
N ASN A 28 40.29 10.20 -3.55
CA ASN A 28 40.59 9.56 -2.31
C ASN A 28 40.44 10.56 -1.14
N GLY A 29 39.31 11.26 -1.07
CA GLY A 29 38.91 12.04 0.07
C GLY A 29 38.16 11.09 1.02
N LYS A 30 38.68 10.91 2.24
CA LYS A 30 37.96 10.22 3.30
C LYS A 30 36.57 10.88 3.42
N LEU A 31 35.51 10.06 3.44
CA LEU A 31 34.15 10.54 3.64
C LEU A 31 34.08 11.26 5.00
N SER A 32 33.66 12.54 4.99
CA SER A 32 33.51 13.32 6.23
C SER A 32 32.29 12.88 7.03
N GLU A 33 32.24 13.23 8.33
CA GLU A 33 31.07 13.01 9.19
C GLU A 33 29.80 13.57 8.55
N ALA A 34 29.81 14.80 8.05
CA ALA A 34 28.67 15.43 7.38
C ALA A 34 28.27 14.69 6.08
N GLY A 35 29.24 14.21 5.30
CA GLY A 35 28.98 13.38 4.13
C GLY A 35 28.34 12.06 4.50
N ALA A 36 28.85 11.40 5.54
CA ALA A 36 28.30 10.16 6.06
C ALA A 36 26.88 10.33 6.63
N LEU A 37 26.62 11.43 7.35
CA LEU A 37 25.27 11.77 7.80
C LEU A 37 24.29 11.91 6.61
N THR A 38 24.71 12.61 5.55
CA THR A 38 23.89 12.80 4.34
C THR A 38 23.58 11.48 3.68
N LEU A 39 24.61 10.66 3.40
CA LEU A 39 24.43 9.35 2.77
C LEU A 39 23.66 8.37 3.65
N GLY A 40 23.89 8.36 4.97
CA GLY A 40 23.16 7.56 5.93
C GLY A 40 21.68 7.94 5.99
N THR A 41 21.39 9.25 5.93
CA THR A 41 20.00 9.74 5.85
C THR A 41 19.29 9.26 4.58
N GLU A 42 19.96 9.34 3.42
CA GLU A 42 19.42 8.82 2.16
C GLU A 42 19.23 7.30 2.21
N ALA A 43 20.19 6.57 2.77
CA ALA A 43 20.13 5.11 2.92
C ALA A 43 19.03 4.67 3.88
N TYR A 44 18.79 5.42 4.97
CA TYR A 44 17.69 5.16 5.88
C TYR A 44 16.34 5.35 5.18
N ILE A 45 16.14 6.47 4.48
CA ILE A 45 14.91 6.74 3.71
C ILE A 45 14.68 5.65 2.66
N TYR A 46 15.73 5.24 1.95
CA TYR A 46 15.68 4.16 0.97
C TYR A 46 15.25 2.82 1.60
N GLY A 47 15.88 2.45 2.72
CA GLY A 47 15.64 1.16 3.41
C GLY A 47 14.38 1.12 4.26
N TYR A 48 13.78 2.29 4.58
CA TYR A 48 12.66 2.41 5.50
C TYR A 48 11.48 1.48 5.18
N PRO A 49 11.06 1.34 3.90
CA PRO A 49 10.01 0.41 3.53
C PRO A 49 10.34 -1.04 3.85
N LEU A 50 11.54 -1.50 3.49
CA LEU A 50 11.93 -2.90 3.69
C LEU A 50 12.05 -3.26 5.18
N VAL A 51 12.65 -2.36 5.98
CA VAL A 51 12.75 -2.56 7.44
C VAL A 51 11.37 -2.55 8.09
N THR A 52 10.49 -1.62 7.69
CA THR A 52 9.13 -1.54 8.23
C THR A 52 8.29 -2.76 7.83
N MET A 53 8.42 -3.23 6.58
CA MET A 53 7.75 -4.44 6.11
C MET A 53 8.15 -5.66 6.96
N GLU A 54 9.43 -5.82 7.22
CA GLU A 54 9.93 -6.91 8.07
C GLU A 54 9.43 -6.80 9.51
N MET A 55 9.46 -5.62 10.12
CA MET A 55 8.95 -5.44 11.48
C MET A 55 7.44 -5.68 11.55
N THR A 56 6.70 -5.26 10.52
CA THR A 56 5.26 -5.56 10.37
C THR A 56 5.03 -7.06 10.26
N ARG A 57 5.81 -7.75 9.42
CA ARG A 57 5.76 -9.20 9.29
C ARG A 57 5.98 -9.89 10.63
N ARG A 58 7.02 -9.51 11.38
CA ARG A 58 7.32 -10.11 12.70
C ARG A 58 6.13 -10.01 13.65
N VAL A 59 5.47 -8.85 13.71
CA VAL A 59 4.32 -8.64 14.58
C VAL A 59 3.11 -9.45 14.08
N ILE A 60 2.75 -9.32 12.80
CA ILE A 60 1.55 -9.96 12.26
C ILE A 60 1.65 -11.49 12.26
N THR A 61 2.86 -12.04 12.09
CA THR A 61 3.04 -13.50 12.03
C THR A 61 3.37 -14.14 13.38
N ASN A 62 3.45 -13.38 14.47
CA ASN A 62 3.83 -13.89 15.78
C ASN A 62 2.65 -14.50 16.55
N VAL A 63 1.93 -15.39 15.91
CA VAL A 63 0.76 -16.11 16.44
C VAL A 63 0.87 -17.60 16.14
N ALA A 64 0.25 -18.46 16.98
CA ALA A 64 0.26 -19.91 16.79
C ALA A 64 -0.69 -20.38 15.68
N ALA A 65 -1.80 -19.65 15.47
CA ALA A 65 -2.82 -19.94 14.47
C ALA A 65 -3.41 -18.62 13.96
N PRO A 66 -4.09 -18.59 12.80
CA PRO A 66 -4.77 -17.40 12.31
C PRO A 66 -5.79 -16.86 13.32
N GLU A 67 -5.70 -15.55 13.62
CA GLU A 67 -6.58 -14.86 14.56
C GLU A 67 -6.72 -13.37 14.15
N GLY A 68 -7.94 -12.92 13.88
CA GLY A 68 -8.21 -11.55 13.45
C GLY A 68 -7.45 -11.18 12.18
N THR A 69 -6.54 -10.22 12.28
CA THR A 69 -5.66 -9.77 11.18
C THR A 69 -4.30 -10.47 11.18
N HIS A 70 -4.04 -11.36 12.11
CA HIS A 70 -2.77 -12.05 12.29
C HIS A 70 -2.86 -13.50 11.80
N ALA A 71 -1.80 -13.99 11.18
CA ALA A 71 -1.64 -15.41 10.84
C ALA A 71 -0.16 -15.79 10.87
N PRO A 72 0.17 -17.05 11.18
CA PRO A 72 1.53 -17.54 11.00
C PRO A 72 2.02 -17.32 9.58
N MET A 73 3.33 -17.27 9.39
CA MET A 73 3.94 -17.15 8.07
C MET A 73 3.35 -18.16 7.08
N ASN A 74 3.04 -17.74 5.86
CA ASN A 74 2.49 -18.58 4.80
C ASN A 74 1.05 -19.10 5.06
N GLN A 75 0.29 -18.43 5.91
CA GLN A 75 -1.10 -18.76 6.19
C GLN A 75 -1.99 -17.54 6.02
N LEU A 76 -3.24 -17.76 5.60
CA LEU A 76 -4.24 -16.70 5.44
C LEU A 76 -4.92 -16.39 6.78
N ALA A 77 -5.01 -15.11 7.11
CA ALA A 77 -5.96 -14.57 8.09
C ALA A 77 -7.15 -14.02 7.34
N ASN A 78 -8.35 -14.49 7.63
CA ASN A 78 -9.60 -14.00 7.03
C ASN A 78 -10.38 -13.20 8.07
N LEU A 79 -10.46 -11.89 7.88
CA LEU A 79 -11.32 -11.05 8.72
C LEU A 79 -12.78 -11.33 8.40
N ARG A 80 -13.58 -11.67 9.43
CA ARG A 80 -14.95 -12.15 9.26
C ARG A 80 -16.02 -11.08 9.47
N GLU A 81 -15.65 -9.97 10.10
CA GLU A 81 -16.55 -8.87 10.38
C GLU A 81 -15.82 -7.55 10.17
N TYR A 82 -16.57 -6.49 9.97
CA TYR A 82 -16.00 -5.15 9.94
C TYR A 82 -15.45 -4.76 11.32
N PRO A 83 -14.35 -4.00 11.35
CA PRO A 83 -13.98 -3.28 12.56
C PRO A 83 -15.14 -2.38 13.04
N ASN A 84 -15.28 -2.23 14.32
CA ASN A 84 -16.24 -1.31 14.94
C ASN A 84 -15.53 -0.12 15.59
N ALA A 85 -16.28 0.74 16.28
CA ALA A 85 -15.73 1.93 16.93
C ALA A 85 -14.77 1.66 18.08
N SER A 86 -14.64 0.43 18.59
CA SER A 86 -13.64 0.06 19.60
C SER A 86 -12.31 -0.40 19.01
N PHE A 87 -12.25 -0.66 17.71
CA PHE A 87 -11.05 -1.13 17.02
C PHE A 87 -9.97 -0.05 16.98
N ARG A 88 -8.72 -0.41 17.36
CA ARG A 88 -7.56 0.50 17.44
C ARG A 88 -6.27 -0.06 16.85
N ASP A 89 -6.31 -1.27 16.24
CA ASP A 89 -5.10 -1.95 15.75
C ASP A 89 -4.51 -1.25 14.51
N VAL A 90 -5.38 -0.71 13.65
CA VAL A 90 -4.98 -0.03 12.40
C VAL A 90 -5.83 1.21 12.19
N THR A 91 -5.18 2.32 11.83
CA THR A 91 -5.86 3.58 11.48
C THR A 91 -6.60 3.47 10.14
N ALA A 92 -7.62 4.27 9.97
CA ALA A 92 -8.49 4.30 8.80
C ALA A 92 -9.12 2.93 8.45
N PRO A 93 -9.72 2.22 9.47
CA PRO A 93 -10.34 0.93 9.25
C PRO A 93 -11.39 0.97 8.14
N ASN A 94 -11.64 -0.17 7.52
CA ASN A 94 -12.52 -0.32 6.36
C ASN A 94 -13.82 -1.03 6.78
N ALA A 95 -14.97 -0.51 6.34
CA ALA A 95 -16.28 -1.12 6.51
C ALA A 95 -16.99 -1.34 5.15
N ASP A 96 -16.22 -1.67 4.12
CA ASP A 96 -16.71 -1.96 2.77
C ASP A 96 -16.26 -3.33 2.26
N THR A 97 -15.15 -3.85 2.79
CA THR A 97 -14.56 -5.12 2.37
C THR A 97 -14.12 -5.94 3.57
N LEU A 98 -14.19 -7.27 3.46
CA LEU A 98 -13.52 -8.17 4.39
C LEU A 98 -12.13 -8.51 3.85
N TYR A 99 -11.14 -8.51 4.75
CA TYR A 99 -9.74 -8.73 4.39
C TYR A 99 -9.38 -10.22 4.47
N SER A 100 -8.53 -10.63 3.52
CA SER A 100 -7.80 -11.92 3.54
C SER A 100 -6.32 -11.60 3.38
N SER A 101 -5.52 -11.82 4.41
CA SER A 101 -4.13 -11.37 4.44
C SER A 101 -3.16 -12.50 4.77
N ALA A 102 -1.99 -12.48 4.15
CA ALA A 102 -0.90 -13.41 4.45
C ALA A 102 0.46 -12.77 4.19
N PHE A 103 1.43 -13.03 5.06
CA PHE A 103 2.83 -12.85 4.72
C PHE A 103 3.41 -14.16 4.20
N LEU A 104 4.09 -14.11 3.05
CA LEU A 104 4.72 -15.27 2.41
C LEU A 104 6.23 -15.12 2.42
N ASP A 105 6.91 -16.23 2.64
CA ASP A 105 8.32 -16.39 2.31
C ASP A 105 8.42 -17.34 1.10
N VAL A 106 8.70 -16.76 -0.05
CA VAL A 106 8.84 -17.47 -1.33
C VAL A 106 10.31 -17.68 -1.73
N SER A 107 11.23 -17.48 -0.78
CA SER A 107 12.68 -17.62 -1.03
C SER A 107 13.09 -19.05 -1.35
N ASN A 108 12.43 -20.04 -0.74
CA ASN A 108 12.80 -21.45 -0.86
C ASN A 108 11.90 -22.22 -1.84
N GLU A 109 10.60 -22.01 -1.79
CA GLU A 109 9.64 -22.61 -2.72
C GLU A 109 8.46 -21.66 -2.96
N PRO A 110 7.77 -21.77 -4.13
CA PRO A 110 6.56 -21.02 -4.41
C PRO A 110 5.41 -21.42 -3.50
N TYR A 111 4.48 -20.47 -3.30
CA TYR A 111 3.18 -20.74 -2.71
C TYR A 111 2.09 -20.63 -3.76
N VAL A 112 1.14 -21.56 -3.73
CA VAL A 112 0.00 -21.59 -4.65
C VAL A 112 -1.20 -21.02 -3.93
N LEU A 113 -1.75 -19.94 -4.51
CA LEU A 113 -3.00 -19.29 -4.10
C LEU A 113 -4.10 -19.72 -5.07
N SER A 114 -5.10 -20.42 -4.55
CA SER A 114 -6.32 -20.77 -5.29
C SER A 114 -7.46 -19.87 -4.82
N LEU A 115 -8.15 -19.26 -5.79
CA LEU A 115 -9.30 -18.38 -5.58
C LEU A 115 -10.51 -19.01 -6.24
N PRO A 116 -11.66 -19.13 -5.55
CA PRO A 116 -12.91 -19.63 -6.14
C PRO A 116 -13.51 -18.64 -7.14
N ASP A 117 -14.63 -18.98 -7.73
CA ASP A 117 -15.45 -18.03 -8.46
C ASP A 117 -16.13 -17.06 -7.48
N GLU A 118 -15.81 -15.78 -7.60
CA GLU A 118 -16.37 -14.70 -6.80
C GLU A 118 -17.81 -14.33 -7.23
N ASN A 119 -18.36 -15.00 -8.24
CA ASN A 119 -19.72 -14.80 -8.76
C ASN A 119 -20.03 -13.33 -9.10
N GLY A 120 -19.09 -12.63 -9.73
CA GLY A 120 -19.23 -11.22 -10.09
C GLY A 120 -19.04 -10.24 -8.94
N ARG A 121 -18.80 -10.70 -7.70
CA ARG A 121 -18.48 -9.85 -6.55
C ARG A 121 -17.13 -9.14 -6.77
N TYR A 122 -17.07 -7.86 -6.42
CA TYR A 122 -15.79 -7.16 -6.45
C TYR A 122 -14.81 -7.74 -5.42
N TYR A 123 -13.63 -8.05 -5.87
CA TYR A 123 -12.50 -8.43 -5.02
C TYR A 123 -11.18 -7.92 -5.60
N LEU A 124 -10.16 -7.90 -4.77
CA LEU A 124 -8.80 -7.49 -5.10
C LEU A 124 -7.82 -8.21 -4.18
N MET A 125 -6.79 -8.86 -4.75
CA MET A 125 -5.73 -9.58 -4.04
C MET A 125 -4.36 -8.98 -4.33
N PRO A 126 -4.08 -7.74 -3.89
CA PRO A 126 -2.79 -7.10 -4.16
C PRO A 126 -1.68 -7.79 -3.39
N MET A 127 -0.56 -7.95 -4.04
CA MET A 127 0.66 -8.54 -3.52
C MET A 127 1.75 -7.46 -3.50
N LEU A 128 2.25 -7.15 -2.31
CA LEU A 128 3.31 -6.17 -2.10
C LEU A 128 4.64 -6.89 -1.94
N SER A 129 5.67 -6.34 -2.57
CA SER A 129 7.05 -6.76 -2.37
C SER A 129 7.56 -6.37 -0.98
N GLY A 130 8.70 -6.92 -0.56
CA GLY A 130 9.39 -6.45 0.64
C GLY A 130 9.68 -4.94 0.64
N TRP A 131 9.74 -4.31 -0.54
CA TRP A 131 9.94 -2.87 -0.73
C TRP A 131 8.64 -2.07 -0.77
N THR A 132 7.50 -2.67 -0.47
CA THR A 132 6.15 -2.09 -0.41
C THR A 132 5.50 -1.73 -1.75
N ASP A 133 6.15 -2.01 -2.89
CA ASP A 133 5.53 -1.87 -4.19
C ASP A 133 4.55 -3.00 -4.47
N VAL A 134 3.36 -2.68 -4.99
CA VAL A 134 2.40 -3.66 -5.52
C VAL A 134 2.95 -4.18 -6.84
N PHE A 135 3.32 -5.45 -6.90
CA PHE A 135 3.87 -6.08 -8.11
C PHE A 135 2.84 -6.96 -8.83
N ALA A 136 1.76 -7.32 -8.16
CA ALA A 136 0.64 -8.06 -8.75
C ALA A 136 -0.65 -7.72 -8.00
N ASP A 137 -1.77 -7.70 -8.72
CA ASP A 137 -3.07 -7.29 -8.21
C ASP A 137 -4.22 -8.10 -8.85
N PRO A 138 -4.20 -9.46 -8.75
CA PRO A 138 -5.33 -10.25 -9.21
C PRO A 138 -6.64 -9.75 -8.58
N GLY A 139 -7.68 -9.65 -9.39
CA GLY A 139 -8.96 -9.13 -8.92
C GLY A 139 -9.92 -8.80 -10.06
N SER A 140 -11.08 -8.28 -9.69
CA SER A 140 -12.16 -7.99 -10.66
C SER A 140 -11.70 -7.12 -11.83
N ARG A 141 -10.76 -6.20 -11.60
CA ARG A 141 -10.23 -5.30 -12.63
C ARG A 141 -9.27 -6.00 -13.59
N THR A 142 -8.37 -6.82 -13.07
CA THR A 142 -7.21 -7.33 -13.81
C THR A 142 -7.41 -8.71 -14.38
N THR A 143 -8.09 -9.57 -13.64
CA THR A 143 -8.20 -11.01 -13.98
C THR A 143 -9.63 -11.53 -14.02
N GLY A 144 -10.63 -10.67 -13.71
CA GLY A 144 -12.04 -11.07 -13.66
C GLY A 144 -12.38 -11.81 -12.36
N THR A 145 -13.61 -12.32 -12.27
CA THR A 145 -14.17 -12.88 -11.03
C THR A 145 -14.30 -14.41 -11.04
N GLY A 146 -13.98 -15.09 -12.13
CA GLY A 146 -13.99 -16.55 -12.18
C GLY A 146 -12.87 -17.19 -11.36
N ALA A 147 -12.97 -18.49 -11.10
CA ALA A 147 -11.97 -19.26 -10.35
C ALA A 147 -10.57 -19.18 -10.98
N GLN A 148 -9.54 -19.01 -10.18
CA GLN A 148 -8.18 -18.80 -10.64
C GLN A 148 -7.14 -19.38 -9.67
N THR A 149 -6.00 -19.84 -10.22
CA THR A 149 -4.92 -20.38 -9.41
C THR A 149 -3.58 -19.76 -9.82
N TYR A 150 -2.83 -19.31 -8.85
CA TYR A 150 -1.54 -18.62 -9.03
C TYR A 150 -0.46 -19.25 -8.20
N ALA A 151 0.71 -19.50 -8.79
CA ALA A 151 1.94 -19.77 -8.04
C ALA A 151 2.73 -18.49 -7.88
N ILE A 152 2.93 -18.04 -6.65
CA ILE A 152 3.76 -16.91 -6.28
C ILE A 152 5.19 -17.41 -6.14
N THR A 153 6.06 -17.07 -7.10
CA THR A 153 7.45 -17.55 -7.17
C THR A 153 8.40 -16.48 -6.66
N GLY A 154 9.45 -16.90 -5.96
CA GLY A 154 10.48 -15.98 -5.46
C GLY A 154 11.52 -15.59 -6.51
N PRO A 155 12.42 -14.64 -6.17
CA PRO A 155 13.52 -14.24 -7.04
C PRO A 155 14.40 -15.42 -7.42
N GLY A 156 14.59 -15.62 -8.73
CA GLY A 156 15.50 -16.68 -9.23
C GLY A 156 14.90 -18.09 -9.25
N TRP A 157 13.64 -18.29 -8.88
CA TRP A 157 12.98 -19.59 -9.04
C TRP A 157 12.95 -20.02 -10.52
N LYS A 158 13.27 -21.30 -10.80
CA LYS A 158 13.42 -21.87 -12.16
C LYS A 158 12.70 -23.21 -12.34
N GLY A 159 11.78 -23.54 -11.43
CA GLY A 159 11.04 -24.80 -11.52
C GLY A 159 9.97 -24.79 -12.62
N THR A 160 9.20 -25.87 -12.68
CA THR A 160 8.04 -26.00 -13.57
C THR A 160 6.78 -26.01 -12.73
N LEU A 161 5.76 -25.29 -13.19
CA LEU A 161 4.46 -25.25 -12.54
C LEU A 161 3.53 -26.33 -13.10
N PRO A 162 2.56 -26.81 -12.31
CA PRO A 162 1.50 -27.68 -12.76
C PRO A 162 0.64 -27.01 -13.84
N ASP A 163 0.00 -27.83 -14.69
CA ASP A 163 -0.92 -27.32 -15.70
C ASP A 163 -2.06 -26.52 -15.08
N GLY A 164 -2.40 -25.39 -15.71
CA GLY A 164 -3.45 -24.49 -15.27
C GLY A 164 -3.07 -23.51 -14.16
N VAL A 165 -1.89 -23.66 -13.56
CA VAL A 165 -1.37 -22.71 -12.55
C VAL A 165 -0.60 -21.57 -13.22
N LYS A 166 -1.03 -20.32 -13.01
CA LYS A 166 -0.39 -19.14 -13.58
C LYS A 166 0.73 -18.65 -12.66
N GLU A 167 1.87 -18.26 -13.24
CA GLU A 167 2.98 -17.72 -12.44
C GLU A 167 2.79 -16.24 -12.14
N ILE A 168 3.01 -15.88 -10.86
CA ILE A 168 3.22 -14.50 -10.41
C ILE A 168 4.64 -14.43 -9.83
N LYS A 169 5.54 -13.71 -10.51
CA LYS A 169 6.93 -13.55 -10.06
C LYS A 169 7.06 -12.43 -9.06
N SER A 170 7.42 -12.80 -7.84
CA SER A 170 7.79 -11.81 -6.82
C SER A 170 9.20 -11.28 -7.05
N PRO A 171 9.43 -9.97 -6.96
CA PRO A 171 10.77 -9.39 -6.99
C PRO A 171 11.54 -9.62 -5.68
N THR A 172 10.88 -10.08 -4.61
CA THR A 172 11.47 -10.27 -3.28
C THR A 172 11.06 -11.61 -2.67
N GLY A 173 11.85 -12.09 -1.70
CA GLY A 173 11.54 -13.31 -0.94
C GLY A 173 10.33 -13.15 -0.03
N ILE A 174 10.14 -11.94 0.54
CA ILE A 174 8.97 -11.58 1.34
C ILE A 174 7.89 -11.02 0.41
N VAL A 175 6.67 -11.51 0.58
CA VAL A 175 5.46 -10.99 -0.07
C VAL A 175 4.39 -10.73 0.99
N TRP A 176 3.71 -9.60 0.90
CA TRP A 176 2.51 -9.35 1.69
C TRP A 176 1.28 -9.32 0.79
N LEU A 177 0.43 -10.34 0.90
CA LEU A 177 -0.89 -10.40 0.30
C LEU A 177 -1.89 -9.67 1.22
N ILE A 178 -2.62 -8.69 0.69
CA ILE A 178 -3.65 -7.94 1.42
C ILE A 178 -4.95 -7.96 0.62
N GLY A 179 -5.60 -9.11 0.60
CA GLY A 179 -6.85 -9.33 -0.12
C GLY A 179 -8.03 -8.54 0.47
N ARG A 180 -8.96 -8.17 -0.41
CA ARG A 180 -10.20 -7.46 -0.08
C ARG A 180 -11.35 -8.02 -0.89
N THR A 181 -12.39 -8.52 -0.21
CA THR A 181 -13.63 -8.99 -0.83
C THR A 181 -14.76 -8.07 -0.42
N TYR A 182 -15.46 -7.47 -1.38
CA TYR A 182 -16.59 -6.57 -1.11
C TYR A 182 -17.66 -7.25 -0.26
N CYS A 183 -18.13 -6.52 0.73
CA CYS A 183 -19.20 -6.97 1.62
C CYS A 183 -20.17 -5.81 1.88
N THR A 184 -21.45 -6.08 2.01
CA THR A 184 -22.45 -5.06 2.32
C THR A 184 -22.62 -4.82 3.83
N GLY A 185 -22.11 -5.75 4.66
CA GLY A 185 -22.21 -5.70 6.11
C GLY A 185 -23.52 -6.25 6.67
N THR A 186 -24.40 -6.81 5.84
CA THR A 186 -25.58 -7.52 6.34
C THR A 186 -25.20 -8.93 6.79
N PRO A 187 -25.95 -9.55 7.73
CA PRO A 187 -25.68 -10.93 8.18
C PRO A 187 -25.65 -11.94 7.03
N GLU A 188 -26.54 -11.79 6.05
CA GLU A 188 -26.64 -12.65 4.89
C GLU A 188 -25.40 -12.52 4.00
N ASP A 189 -24.91 -11.28 3.81
CA ASP A 189 -23.77 -11.02 2.97
C ASP A 189 -22.45 -11.38 3.65
N TYR A 190 -22.33 -11.20 4.98
CA TYR A 190 -21.23 -11.77 5.75
C TYR A 190 -21.13 -13.27 5.51
N LYS A 191 -22.24 -14.01 5.62
CA LYS A 191 -22.26 -15.45 5.38
C LYS A 191 -21.83 -15.81 3.96
N ALA A 192 -22.24 -15.03 2.95
CA ALA A 192 -21.85 -15.25 1.57
C ALA A 192 -20.33 -15.00 1.37
N VAL A 193 -19.78 -13.93 1.93
CA VAL A 193 -18.34 -13.64 1.85
C VAL A 193 -17.51 -14.65 2.64
N HIS A 194 -17.99 -15.11 3.80
CA HIS A 194 -17.33 -16.16 4.55
C HIS A 194 -17.21 -17.45 3.72
N ALA A 195 -18.27 -17.85 3.00
CA ALA A 195 -18.22 -19.04 2.14
C ALA A 195 -17.14 -18.90 1.04
N ILE A 196 -16.98 -17.70 0.47
CA ILE A 196 -15.90 -17.41 -0.49
C ILE A 196 -14.52 -17.48 0.18
N GLN A 197 -14.37 -16.85 1.33
CA GLN A 197 -13.10 -16.85 2.06
C GLN A 197 -12.68 -18.26 2.54
N ASP A 198 -13.65 -19.12 2.83
CA ASP A 198 -13.41 -20.51 3.25
C ASP A 198 -12.87 -21.38 2.10
N GLU A 199 -13.07 -20.95 0.85
CA GLU A 199 -12.53 -21.59 -0.36
C GLU A 199 -11.18 -21.00 -0.81
N TYR A 200 -10.70 -19.93 -0.16
CA TYR A 200 -9.34 -19.44 -0.42
C TYR A 200 -8.33 -20.44 0.10
N GLU A 201 -7.52 -20.99 -0.78
CA GLU A 201 -6.48 -21.95 -0.43
C GLU A 201 -5.09 -21.34 -0.68
N LEU A 202 -4.20 -21.50 0.29
CA LEU A 202 -2.81 -21.08 0.20
C LEU A 202 -1.90 -22.23 0.70
N VAL A 203 -1.20 -22.86 -0.25
CA VAL A 203 -0.38 -24.04 0.05
C VAL A 203 1.02 -23.93 -0.59
N PRO A 204 2.07 -24.52 0.00
CA PRO A 204 3.35 -24.62 -0.69
C PRO A 204 3.21 -25.46 -1.98
N LEU A 205 3.97 -25.13 -3.02
CA LEU A 205 3.91 -25.83 -4.30
C LEU A 205 4.11 -27.33 -4.15
N SER A 206 4.96 -27.76 -3.24
CA SER A 206 5.21 -29.19 -2.96
C SER A 206 3.99 -29.95 -2.40
N ALA A 207 3.01 -29.23 -1.84
CA ALA A 207 1.76 -29.79 -1.32
C ALA A 207 0.55 -29.55 -2.25
N TYR A 208 0.70 -28.79 -3.33
CA TYR A 208 -0.40 -28.49 -4.23
C TYR A 208 -1.07 -29.78 -4.81
N GLY A 209 -2.39 -29.81 -4.77
CA GLY A 209 -3.19 -30.97 -5.17
C GLY A 209 -3.14 -32.16 -4.20
N LYS A 210 -2.65 -31.97 -2.98
CA LYS A 210 -2.59 -32.97 -1.91
C LYS A 210 -3.20 -32.43 -0.63
N PRO A 211 -3.70 -33.31 0.27
CA PRO A 211 -4.08 -32.88 1.62
C PRO A 211 -2.92 -32.14 2.31
N TYR A 212 -3.18 -30.94 2.77
CA TYR A 212 -2.18 -30.12 3.49
C TYR A 212 -2.80 -29.52 4.74
N THR A 213 -2.08 -29.62 5.84
CA THR A 213 -2.41 -28.94 7.08
C THR A 213 -1.25 -27.99 7.41
N PRO A 214 -1.51 -26.68 7.45
CA PRO A 214 -0.47 -25.71 7.79
C PRO A 214 0.10 -26.01 9.19
N PRO A 215 1.42 -25.88 9.39
CA PRO A 215 2.02 -26.05 10.71
C PRO A 215 1.61 -24.92 11.65
N ALA A 216 1.54 -25.21 12.96
CA ALA A 216 1.37 -24.15 13.94
C ALA A 216 2.51 -23.13 13.86
N GLY A 217 2.18 -21.86 14.02
CA GLY A 217 3.16 -20.79 14.07
C GLY A 217 4.04 -20.86 15.31
N LYS A 218 5.25 -20.32 15.19
CA LYS A 218 6.14 -20.16 16.34
C LYS A 218 5.92 -18.78 16.92
N VAL A 219 5.55 -18.72 18.20
CA VAL A 219 5.41 -17.47 18.94
C VAL A 219 6.74 -17.15 19.62
N ASP A 220 7.30 -16.00 19.30
CA ASP A 220 8.50 -15.46 19.93
C ASP A 220 8.10 -14.41 20.97
N PRO A 221 8.27 -14.67 22.28
CA PRO A 221 7.88 -13.73 23.33
C PRO A 221 8.74 -12.46 23.38
N SER A 222 9.85 -12.41 22.62
CA SER A 222 10.69 -11.22 22.52
C SER A 222 10.13 -10.16 21.54
N ILE A 223 9.17 -10.53 20.70
CA ILE A 223 8.53 -9.60 19.77
C ILE A 223 7.57 -8.69 20.53
N ASP A 224 7.76 -7.39 20.41
CA ASP A 224 6.84 -6.40 20.97
C ASP A 224 5.55 -6.35 20.16
N MET A 225 4.48 -6.89 20.73
CA MET A 225 3.15 -6.94 20.12
C MET A 225 2.29 -5.70 20.45
N LYS A 226 2.81 -4.74 21.23
CA LYS A 226 2.02 -3.62 21.77
C LYS A 226 2.40 -2.27 21.16
N THR A 227 3.68 -2.03 20.99
CA THR A 227 4.17 -0.78 20.42
C THR A 227 3.89 -0.77 18.91
N ALA A 228 3.36 0.32 18.39
CA ALA A 228 3.13 0.46 16.95
C ALA A 228 4.42 0.19 16.16
N VAL A 229 4.33 -0.58 15.07
CA VAL A 229 5.51 -1.00 14.28
C VAL A 229 6.36 0.18 13.85
N ARG A 230 5.72 1.29 13.42
CA ARG A 230 6.43 2.52 13.06
C ARG A 230 7.34 3.01 14.20
N ASP A 231 6.85 2.98 15.43
CA ASP A 231 7.59 3.48 16.58
C ASP A 231 8.71 2.50 16.96
N GLN A 232 8.50 1.19 16.79
CA GLN A 232 9.56 0.19 16.94
C GLN A 232 10.69 0.40 15.93
N VAL A 233 10.37 0.66 14.64
CA VAL A 233 11.37 0.96 13.60
C VAL A 233 12.10 2.25 13.91
N ASN A 234 11.38 3.28 14.34
CA ASN A 234 11.95 4.59 14.66
C ASN A 234 12.84 4.56 15.92
N ALA A 235 12.69 3.56 16.79
CA ALA A 235 13.52 3.35 17.97
C ALA A 235 14.84 2.63 17.68
N LEU A 236 15.02 2.05 16.48
CA LEU A 236 16.27 1.41 16.10
C LEU A 236 17.39 2.46 16.01
N ASP A 237 18.53 2.16 16.62
CA ASP A 237 19.74 2.93 16.37
C ASP A 237 20.31 2.64 14.97
N ALA A 238 21.33 3.38 14.57
CA ALA A 238 21.92 3.25 13.25
C ALA A 238 22.50 1.87 13.00
N GLU A 239 23.17 1.25 14.00
CA GLU A 239 23.76 -0.08 13.86
C GLU A 239 22.68 -1.14 13.63
N ALA A 240 21.68 -1.20 14.51
CA ALA A 240 20.59 -2.14 14.43
C ALA A 240 19.81 -1.99 13.12
N TYR A 241 19.51 -0.74 12.72
CA TYR A 241 18.77 -0.45 11.51
C TYR A 241 19.54 -0.90 10.25
N PHE A 242 20.78 -0.45 10.06
CA PHE A 242 21.55 -0.76 8.86
C PHE A 242 21.99 -2.22 8.79
N LYS A 243 22.23 -2.86 9.93
CA LYS A 243 22.47 -4.30 10.01
C LYS A 243 21.24 -5.09 9.54
N LEU A 244 20.05 -4.72 10.03
CA LEU A 244 18.80 -5.34 9.61
C LEU A 244 18.54 -5.10 8.10
N LEU A 245 18.71 -3.86 7.61
CA LEU A 245 18.57 -3.55 6.20
C LEU A 245 19.49 -4.41 5.32
N ALA A 246 20.77 -4.52 5.68
CA ALA A 246 21.74 -5.32 4.92
C ALA A 246 21.36 -6.82 4.90
N GLU A 247 20.91 -7.35 6.04
CA GLU A 247 20.42 -8.73 6.15
C GLU A 247 19.20 -8.98 5.25
N LEU A 248 18.22 -8.09 5.29
CA LEU A 248 16.99 -8.20 4.51
C LEU A 248 17.26 -8.17 2.99
N MET A 249 18.23 -7.39 2.54
CA MET A 249 18.60 -7.33 1.12
C MET A 249 19.19 -8.63 0.57
N LYS A 250 19.54 -9.63 1.41
CA LYS A 250 20.01 -10.94 0.94
C LYS A 250 18.93 -11.72 0.21
N THR A 251 17.70 -11.65 0.69
CA THR A 251 16.53 -12.35 0.12
C THR A 251 15.55 -11.43 -0.57
N ASN A 252 15.68 -10.13 -0.36
CA ASN A 252 14.85 -9.09 -0.95
C ASN A 252 15.73 -8.12 -1.78
N PRO A 253 16.21 -8.55 -2.95
CA PRO A 253 17.15 -7.77 -3.73
C PRO A 253 16.54 -6.41 -4.10
N PRO A 254 17.37 -5.34 -4.15
CA PRO A 254 17.00 -4.07 -4.75
C PRO A 254 16.58 -4.23 -6.21
N ALA A 255 15.73 -3.32 -6.67
CA ALA A 255 15.38 -3.24 -8.08
C ALA A 255 16.58 -2.78 -8.93
N PRO A 256 16.67 -3.17 -10.20
CA PRO A 256 17.79 -2.76 -11.08
C PRO A 256 17.97 -1.23 -11.17
N GLU A 257 16.90 -0.46 -11.16
CA GLU A 257 16.89 1.00 -11.18
C GLU A 257 17.45 1.64 -9.91
N ASP A 258 17.58 0.88 -8.81
CA ASP A 258 18.16 1.34 -7.55
C ASP A 258 19.70 1.34 -7.56
N ALA A 259 20.35 0.85 -8.63
CA ALA A 259 21.79 0.76 -8.72
C ALA A 259 22.55 2.06 -8.33
N PRO A 260 22.08 3.28 -8.67
CA PRO A 260 22.73 4.51 -8.20
C PRO A 260 22.68 4.70 -6.67
N MET A 261 21.58 4.30 -6.02
CA MET A 261 21.44 4.36 -4.56
C MET A 261 22.33 3.32 -3.89
N ILE A 262 22.36 2.11 -4.42
CA ILE A 262 23.23 1.03 -3.93
C ILE A 262 24.70 1.43 -4.02
N ALA A 263 25.12 2.07 -5.11
CA ALA A 263 26.48 2.59 -5.23
C ALA A 263 26.81 3.65 -4.14
N LYS A 264 25.88 4.54 -3.82
CA LYS A 264 26.04 5.49 -2.71
C LYS A 264 26.14 4.78 -1.35
N MET A 265 25.28 3.80 -1.10
CA MET A 265 25.25 3.03 0.16
C MET A 265 26.55 2.26 0.40
N ALA A 266 27.22 1.79 -0.66
CA ALA A 266 28.51 1.12 -0.55
C ALA A 266 29.60 1.99 0.08
N HIS A 267 29.55 3.33 -0.08
CA HIS A 267 30.51 4.25 0.54
C HIS A 267 30.38 4.32 2.08
N ILE A 268 29.26 3.89 2.63
CA ILE A 268 29.00 3.81 4.07
C ILE A 268 28.90 2.37 4.55
N GLY A 269 29.43 1.41 3.75
CA GLY A 269 29.58 0.00 4.13
C GLY A 269 28.30 -0.82 3.99
N ILE A 270 27.22 -0.32 3.39
CA ILE A 270 25.98 -1.06 3.17
C ILE A 270 25.98 -1.59 1.74
N VAL A 271 26.13 -2.91 1.59
CA VAL A 271 26.23 -3.62 0.31
C VAL A 271 25.25 -4.79 0.31
N PRO A 272 24.34 -4.90 -0.67
CA PRO A 272 23.41 -6.02 -0.76
C PRO A 272 24.15 -7.36 -0.76
N GLY A 273 23.64 -8.32 0.03
CA GLY A 273 24.23 -9.65 0.15
C GLY A 273 25.44 -9.75 1.09
N GLN A 274 25.89 -8.64 1.68
CA GLN A 274 26.99 -8.62 2.64
C GLN A 274 26.50 -8.25 4.04
N ASP A 275 27.22 -8.69 5.06
CA ASP A 275 26.95 -8.30 6.44
C ASP A 275 27.44 -6.86 6.68
N PHE A 276 26.62 -6.07 7.34
CA PHE A 276 26.99 -4.73 7.78
C PHE A 276 27.60 -4.79 9.18
N ASP A 277 28.74 -4.14 9.34
CA ASP A 277 29.45 -4.03 10.62
C ASP A 277 29.96 -2.59 10.79
N ILE A 278 29.24 -1.81 11.61
CA ILE A 278 29.55 -0.39 11.85
C ILE A 278 30.93 -0.20 12.47
N THR A 279 31.46 -1.21 13.17
CA THR A 279 32.76 -1.13 13.84
C THR A 279 33.94 -1.11 12.85
N LYS A 280 33.74 -1.63 11.65
CA LYS A 280 34.73 -1.61 10.56
C LYS A 280 34.83 -0.30 9.81
N LEU A 281 33.88 0.62 10.04
CA LEU A 281 33.86 1.92 9.40
C LEU A 281 34.84 2.90 10.07
N ALA A 282 35.32 3.87 9.29
CA ALA A 282 36.11 4.97 9.83
C ALA A 282 35.31 5.74 10.92
N PRO A 283 35.96 6.26 11.97
CA PRO A 283 35.26 6.93 13.06
C PRO A 283 34.32 8.06 12.62
N GLU A 284 34.72 8.85 11.63
CA GLU A 284 33.95 9.95 11.07
C GLU A 284 32.67 9.43 10.37
N VAL A 285 32.78 8.29 9.65
CA VAL A 285 31.63 7.67 8.99
C VAL A 285 30.66 7.12 10.01
N ARG A 286 31.15 6.42 11.02
CA ARG A 286 30.34 5.89 12.12
C ARG A 286 29.56 7.00 12.80
N LYS A 287 30.25 8.08 13.20
CA LYS A 287 29.62 9.22 13.86
C LYS A 287 28.57 9.92 13.00
N GLY A 288 28.79 10.02 11.69
CA GLY A 288 27.78 10.53 10.76
C GLY A 288 26.55 9.61 10.68
N LEU A 289 26.75 8.29 10.65
CA LEU A 289 25.64 7.34 10.60
C LEU A 289 24.79 7.32 11.87
N GLU A 290 25.37 7.57 13.05
CA GLU A 290 24.63 7.66 14.33
C GLU A 290 23.52 8.73 14.29
N GLY A 291 23.73 9.82 13.55
CA GLY A 291 22.73 10.88 13.37
C GLY A 291 21.69 10.61 12.28
N ALA A 292 21.93 9.64 11.42
CA ALA A 292 21.12 9.41 10.21
C ALA A 292 19.66 9.01 10.49
N PRO A 293 19.33 8.11 11.45
CA PRO A 293 17.95 7.73 11.71
C PRO A 293 17.09 8.94 12.08
N LYS A 294 17.53 9.76 13.03
CA LYS A 294 16.79 10.96 13.44
C LYS A 294 16.59 11.94 12.30
N ALA A 295 17.66 12.25 11.55
CA ALA A 295 17.58 13.17 10.42
C ALA A 295 16.64 12.67 9.30
N ALA A 296 16.60 11.36 9.07
CA ALA A 296 15.72 10.75 8.10
C ALA A 296 14.25 10.79 8.54
N GLN A 297 13.97 10.42 9.79
CA GLN A 297 12.62 10.46 10.38
C GLN A 297 12.04 11.88 10.33
N GLU A 298 12.82 12.89 10.71
CA GLU A 298 12.42 14.30 10.61
C GLU A 298 12.06 14.69 9.16
N LYS A 299 12.84 14.26 8.17
CA LYS A 299 12.55 14.51 6.75
C LYS A 299 11.30 13.80 6.27
N ILE A 300 11.11 12.52 6.62
CA ILE A 300 9.92 11.74 6.27
C ILE A 300 8.67 12.44 6.82
N MET A 301 8.67 12.78 8.11
CA MET A 301 7.51 13.42 8.76
C MET A 301 7.27 14.85 8.28
N ALA A 302 8.30 15.60 7.92
CA ALA A 302 8.17 16.92 7.33
C ALA A 302 7.49 16.88 5.94
N VAL A 303 7.68 15.81 5.18
CA VAL A 303 6.97 15.59 3.89
C VAL A 303 5.56 15.06 4.15
N ALA A 304 5.40 14.11 5.08
CA ALA A 304 4.09 13.55 5.45
C ALA A 304 3.10 14.60 5.96
N GLY A 305 3.59 15.60 6.69
CA GLY A 305 2.77 16.70 7.24
C GLY A 305 2.38 17.78 6.22
N LYS A 306 2.91 17.75 4.99
CA LYS A 306 2.51 18.73 3.96
C LYS A 306 1.14 18.35 3.39
N PRO A 307 0.19 19.30 3.34
CA PRO A 307 -1.02 19.07 2.59
C PRO A 307 -0.64 18.82 1.13
N GLY A 308 -1.10 17.71 0.57
CA GLY A 308 -1.00 17.45 -0.85
C GLY A 308 -1.80 18.48 -1.67
N LYS A 309 -1.88 18.30 -2.98
CA LYS A 309 -2.77 19.10 -3.81
C LYS A 309 -4.21 18.93 -3.31
N LEU A 310 -4.87 20.04 -3.01
CA LEU A 310 -6.27 20.06 -2.61
C LEU A 310 -7.16 20.35 -3.82
N GLU A 311 -8.14 19.50 -4.04
CA GLU A 311 -9.21 19.71 -5.01
C GLU A 311 -10.54 19.86 -4.25
N ASN A 312 -11.14 21.04 -4.27
CA ASN A 312 -12.35 21.35 -3.51
C ASN A 312 -12.25 21.02 -1.99
N GLY A 313 -11.08 21.24 -1.40
CA GLY A 313 -10.80 20.87 0.01
C GLY A 313 -10.37 19.42 0.24
N TRP A 314 -10.42 18.56 -0.77
CA TRP A 314 -9.99 17.15 -0.68
C TRP A 314 -8.53 16.97 -1.08
N ALA A 315 -7.78 16.27 -0.26
CA ALA A 315 -6.45 15.75 -0.63
C ALA A 315 -6.64 14.49 -1.47
N VAL A 316 -6.18 14.51 -2.71
CA VAL A 316 -6.25 13.39 -3.65
C VAL A 316 -4.83 12.95 -3.98
N LEU A 317 -4.52 11.68 -3.73
CA LEU A 317 -3.21 11.07 -4.03
C LEU A 317 -3.41 9.94 -5.04
N THR A 318 -2.70 10.03 -6.16
CA THR A 318 -2.76 9.07 -7.27
C THR A 318 -1.39 8.47 -7.63
N ASP A 319 -0.37 8.69 -6.79
CA ASP A 319 0.99 8.19 -6.99
C ASP A 319 1.36 7.20 -5.87
N LEU A 320 0.48 6.22 -5.61
CA LEU A 320 0.62 5.25 -4.53
C LEU A 320 0.77 3.83 -5.06
N GLY A 321 1.29 2.93 -4.23
CA GLY A 321 1.39 1.50 -4.51
C GLY A 321 2.52 1.08 -5.45
N SER A 322 3.10 2.00 -6.23
CA SER A 322 4.31 1.79 -7.04
C SER A 322 5.08 3.09 -7.09
N TYR A 323 6.32 3.08 -6.71
CA TYR A 323 7.09 4.31 -6.41
C TYR A 323 8.34 4.49 -7.27
N GLY A 324 8.83 3.43 -7.93
CA GLY A 324 10.08 3.46 -8.67
C GLY A 324 11.22 3.99 -7.79
N THR A 325 11.96 4.98 -8.28
CA THR A 325 13.06 5.62 -7.53
C THR A 325 12.63 6.80 -6.65
N ASN A 326 11.33 7.02 -6.47
CA ASN A 326 10.83 8.05 -5.54
C ASN A 326 10.85 7.54 -4.09
N TYR A 327 12.06 7.35 -3.55
CA TYR A 327 12.28 6.76 -2.24
C TYR A 327 11.61 7.54 -1.11
N MET A 328 11.53 8.87 -1.22
CA MET A 328 10.89 9.70 -0.21
C MET A 328 9.38 9.45 -0.14
N VAL A 329 8.69 9.41 -1.28
CA VAL A 329 7.24 9.11 -1.30
C VAL A 329 6.99 7.69 -0.78
N ARG A 330 7.81 6.71 -1.20
CA ARG A 330 7.72 5.33 -0.71
C ARG A 330 7.87 5.25 0.81
N ALA A 331 8.86 5.95 1.38
CA ALA A 331 9.07 6.01 2.82
C ALA A 331 7.93 6.72 3.57
N VAL A 332 7.43 7.83 3.03
CA VAL A 332 6.28 8.56 3.61
C VAL A 332 5.03 7.68 3.62
N VAL A 333 4.70 7.03 2.50
CA VAL A 333 3.53 6.13 2.44
C VAL A 333 3.70 4.96 3.40
N THR A 334 4.90 4.39 3.50
CA THR A 334 5.20 3.34 4.47
C THR A 334 4.96 3.82 5.91
N ALA A 335 5.33 5.06 6.24
CA ALA A 335 5.19 5.60 7.59
C ALA A 335 3.74 5.89 8.01
N ILE A 336 2.86 6.26 7.05
CA ILE A 336 1.50 6.75 7.37
C ILE A 336 0.37 6.03 6.64
N GLY A 337 0.66 5.09 5.75
CA GLY A 337 -0.35 4.39 4.92
C GLY A 337 0.18 3.11 4.28
N LEU A 338 0.98 2.33 5.02
CA LEU A 338 1.52 1.05 4.57
C LEU A 338 0.41 0.15 4.02
N GLY A 339 0.64 -0.50 2.91
CA GLY A 339 -0.34 -1.36 2.24
C GLY A 339 -1.22 -0.63 1.22
N ALA A 340 -0.75 0.53 0.70
CA ALA A 340 -1.47 1.27 -0.32
C ALA A 340 -1.66 0.47 -1.60
N ASN A 341 -2.86 0.60 -2.20
CA ASN A 341 -3.19 0.01 -3.50
C ASN A 341 -2.64 0.86 -4.66
N LEU A 342 -2.61 0.27 -5.85
CA LEU A 342 -2.46 1.04 -7.07
C LEU A 342 -3.69 1.96 -7.28
N PRO A 343 -3.54 3.17 -7.82
CA PRO A 343 -4.65 4.10 -8.02
C PRO A 343 -5.76 3.55 -8.92
N LYS A 344 -5.43 2.69 -9.87
CA LYS A 344 -6.41 2.00 -10.72
C LYS A 344 -7.30 1.01 -9.97
N ASP A 345 -6.84 0.54 -8.80
CA ASP A 345 -7.61 -0.34 -7.92
C ASP A 345 -8.40 0.44 -6.89
N ALA A 346 -7.78 1.44 -6.27
CA ALA A 346 -8.48 2.28 -5.29
C ALA A 346 -7.82 3.64 -5.10
N VAL A 347 -8.65 4.66 -4.95
CA VAL A 347 -8.24 6.03 -4.58
C VAL A 347 -9.02 6.46 -3.35
N TYR A 348 -8.34 7.15 -2.42
CA TYR A 348 -8.88 7.54 -1.12
C TYR A 348 -8.78 9.05 -0.88
N PRO A 349 -9.62 9.90 -1.54
CA PRO A 349 -9.70 11.32 -1.25
C PRO A 349 -10.11 11.54 0.21
N LYS A 350 -9.42 12.44 0.90
CA LYS A 350 -9.75 12.79 2.29
C LYS A 350 -9.85 14.29 2.48
N THR A 351 -10.75 14.72 3.37
CA THR A 351 -10.89 16.12 3.75
C THR A 351 -11.12 16.28 5.25
N GLN A 352 -10.62 17.39 5.77
CA GLN A 352 -10.83 17.86 7.15
C GLN A 352 -11.38 19.30 7.17
N VAL A 353 -11.76 19.82 5.99
CA VAL A 353 -12.22 21.21 5.84
C VAL A 353 -13.50 21.29 5.02
N ASP A 354 -14.28 22.31 5.29
CA ASP A 354 -15.45 22.68 4.49
C ASP A 354 -15.05 23.51 3.25
N SER A 355 -16.05 23.92 2.45
CA SER A 355 -15.87 24.73 1.24
C SER A 355 -15.26 26.11 1.51
N SER A 356 -15.25 26.57 2.74
CA SER A 356 -14.65 27.85 3.19
C SER A 356 -13.26 27.66 3.81
N GLY A 357 -12.75 26.41 3.88
CA GLY A 357 -11.46 26.08 4.49
C GLY A 357 -11.49 25.95 6.01
N ASN A 358 -12.67 25.98 6.65
CA ASN A 358 -12.79 25.76 8.08
C ASN A 358 -12.75 24.27 8.39
N LYS A 359 -12.19 23.89 9.55
CA LYS A 359 -12.19 22.51 10.01
C LYS A 359 -13.61 21.96 10.12
N LEU A 360 -13.78 20.70 9.71
CA LEU A 360 -15.00 19.94 9.93
C LEU A 360 -15.15 19.62 11.41
N SER A 361 -16.29 20.00 12.00
CA SER A 361 -16.60 19.74 13.41
C SER A 361 -18.08 19.42 13.58
N GLY A 362 -18.39 18.45 14.42
CA GLY A 362 -19.76 18.04 14.71
C GLY A 362 -20.62 19.07 15.43
N ALA A 363 -20.04 20.21 15.82
CA ALA A 363 -20.80 21.38 16.24
C ALA A 363 -21.62 22.01 15.09
N ASN A 364 -21.33 21.65 13.85
CA ASN A 364 -21.98 22.14 12.65
C ASN A 364 -22.68 21.00 11.88
N LYS A 365 -23.52 21.42 10.92
CA LYS A 365 -24.14 20.52 9.95
C LYS A 365 -23.49 20.76 8.59
N TYR A 366 -23.33 19.71 7.81
CA TYR A 366 -22.77 19.79 6.47
C TYR A 366 -23.56 18.95 5.49
N VAL A 367 -23.44 19.33 4.21
CA VAL A 367 -23.98 18.57 3.08
C VAL A 367 -22.87 18.38 2.06
N LEU A 368 -22.74 17.13 1.57
CA LEU A 368 -21.94 16.80 0.41
C LEU A 368 -22.91 16.49 -0.74
N THR A 369 -22.98 17.36 -1.73
CA THR A 369 -23.91 17.26 -2.86
C THR A 369 -23.20 16.77 -4.11
N PHE A 370 -23.61 15.64 -4.64
CA PHE A 370 -23.22 15.18 -5.98
C PHE A 370 -24.28 15.65 -6.99
N PRO A 371 -23.94 16.48 -7.98
CA PRO A 371 -24.86 16.84 -9.06
C PRO A 371 -25.35 15.59 -9.81
N LYS A 372 -26.46 15.70 -10.50
CA LYS A 372 -27.03 14.61 -11.29
C LYS A 372 -25.98 13.95 -12.19
N GLY A 373 -25.81 12.62 -12.04
CA GLY A 373 -24.87 11.83 -12.83
C GLY A 373 -23.38 12.06 -12.50
N GLN A 374 -23.06 12.77 -11.40
CA GLN A 374 -21.69 13.08 -10.99
C GLN A 374 -21.28 12.40 -9.68
N THR A 375 -21.95 11.33 -9.29
CA THR A 375 -21.43 10.44 -8.23
C THR A 375 -20.04 9.91 -8.61
N PRO A 376 -19.23 9.44 -7.65
CA PRO A 376 -17.88 8.93 -7.94
C PRO A 376 -17.87 7.96 -9.12
N PRO A 377 -17.07 8.21 -10.19
CA PRO A 377 -17.05 7.41 -11.40
C PRO A 377 -16.19 6.17 -11.21
N VAL A 378 -16.82 5.07 -10.85
CA VAL A 378 -16.16 3.78 -10.55
C VAL A 378 -16.86 2.63 -11.27
N LYS A 379 -16.11 1.58 -11.57
CA LYS A 379 -16.63 0.29 -12.05
C LYS A 379 -16.86 -0.70 -10.90
N GLY A 380 -16.16 -0.53 -9.79
CA GLY A 380 -16.37 -1.29 -8.57
C GLY A 380 -17.48 -0.65 -7.73
N PHE A 381 -17.09 0.01 -6.67
CA PHE A 381 -18.01 0.72 -5.77
C PHE A 381 -17.34 1.93 -5.13
N TRP A 382 -18.14 2.79 -4.52
CA TRP A 382 -17.63 3.91 -3.72
C TRP A 382 -18.32 4.00 -2.37
N SER A 383 -17.65 4.62 -1.39
CA SER A 383 -18.23 4.96 -0.10
C SER A 383 -17.67 6.27 0.44
N LEU A 384 -18.42 6.92 1.33
CA LEU A 384 -17.97 8.02 2.17
C LEU A 384 -17.86 7.52 3.60
N THR A 385 -16.68 7.57 4.18
CA THR A 385 -16.38 7.09 5.53
C THR A 385 -16.16 8.25 6.49
N MET A 386 -16.68 8.13 7.72
CA MET A 386 -16.49 9.04 8.85
C MET A 386 -15.40 8.51 9.77
N TYR A 387 -14.45 9.37 10.14
CA TYR A 387 -13.45 9.12 11.18
C TYR A 387 -13.37 10.27 12.16
N ASP A 388 -12.95 9.97 13.38
CA ASP A 388 -12.47 10.99 14.32
C ASP A 388 -11.15 11.62 13.83
N ALA A 389 -10.63 12.59 14.59
CA ALA A 389 -9.37 13.27 14.26
C ALA A 389 -8.13 12.34 14.25
N GLU A 390 -8.24 11.15 14.82
CA GLU A 390 -7.18 10.13 14.92
C GLU A 390 -7.33 9.01 13.87
N TYR A 391 -8.28 9.15 12.95
CA TYR A 391 -8.63 8.15 11.91
C TYR A 391 -9.23 6.86 12.45
N PHE A 392 -10.02 6.90 13.53
CA PHE A 392 -10.82 5.75 13.99
C PHE A 392 -12.31 5.95 13.75
N PHE A 393 -13.06 4.86 13.68
CA PHE A 393 -14.50 4.94 13.56
C PHE A 393 -15.13 5.61 14.79
N VAL A 394 -16.17 6.38 14.54
CA VAL A 394 -16.93 7.10 15.56
C VAL A 394 -18.13 6.29 15.98
N ASP A 395 -18.25 6.03 17.30
CA ASP A 395 -19.43 5.38 17.85
C ASP A 395 -20.70 6.20 17.59
N ASN A 396 -21.75 5.55 17.14
CA ASN A 396 -23.01 6.20 16.83
C ASN A 396 -24.20 5.23 16.93
N PRO A 397 -25.43 5.74 17.17
CA PRO A 397 -26.62 4.89 17.42
C PRO A 397 -27.01 3.95 16.27
N LEU A 398 -26.54 4.21 15.06
CA LEU A 398 -26.81 3.40 13.86
C LEU A 398 -25.72 2.37 13.57
N ASN A 399 -24.61 2.38 14.30
CA ASN A 399 -23.37 1.65 13.92
C ASN A 399 -22.99 1.89 12.46
N ARG A 400 -23.26 3.10 11.96
CA ARG A 400 -23.05 3.51 10.57
C ARG A 400 -21.75 4.32 10.46
N TYR A 401 -20.73 3.71 9.90
CA TYR A 401 -19.41 4.32 9.70
C TYR A 401 -19.19 4.83 8.27
N THR A 402 -20.01 4.32 7.34
CA THR A 402 -19.94 4.66 5.91
C THR A 402 -21.32 4.92 5.31
N LEU A 403 -21.34 5.71 4.22
CA LEU A 403 -22.45 5.78 3.29
C LEU A 403 -21.96 5.38 1.89
N SER A 404 -22.78 4.58 1.21
CA SER A 404 -22.54 4.14 -0.16
C SER A 404 -23.86 3.77 -0.84
N PRO A 405 -23.91 3.50 -2.14
CA PRO A 405 -25.13 3.09 -2.84
C PRO A 405 -25.87 1.90 -2.20
N ARG A 406 -25.17 1.04 -1.44
CA ARG A 406 -25.82 -0.08 -0.72
C ARG A 406 -26.76 0.34 0.41
N ASN A 407 -26.79 1.62 0.78
CA ASN A 407 -27.59 2.15 1.89
C ASN A 407 -28.94 2.71 1.44
N ASP A 408 -29.46 2.36 0.25
CA ASP A 408 -30.72 2.84 -0.31
C ASP A 408 -30.81 4.39 -0.31
N LEU A 409 -29.76 5.05 -0.82
CA LEU A 409 -29.65 6.49 -0.87
C LEU A 409 -30.79 7.12 -1.68
N LYS A 410 -31.42 8.14 -1.13
CA LYS A 410 -32.48 8.91 -1.78
C LYS A 410 -31.89 10.05 -2.59
N TYR A 411 -32.23 10.11 -3.87
CA TYR A 411 -31.87 11.19 -4.78
C TYR A 411 -32.92 12.31 -4.72
N ASN A 412 -32.48 13.54 -4.92
CA ASN A 412 -33.36 14.70 -5.04
C ASN A 412 -34.20 14.64 -6.34
N ALA A 413 -35.25 15.44 -6.41
CA ALA A 413 -36.13 15.47 -7.59
C ALA A 413 -35.43 15.87 -8.90
N ASP A 414 -34.32 16.62 -8.81
CA ASP A 414 -33.47 17.00 -9.95
C ASP A 414 -32.43 15.93 -10.32
N GLY A 415 -32.39 14.86 -9.55
CA GLY A 415 -31.44 13.75 -9.71
C GLY A 415 -30.07 13.94 -9.08
N SER A 416 -29.86 15.01 -8.31
CA SER A 416 -28.68 15.17 -7.44
C SER A 416 -28.78 14.27 -6.21
N LEU A 417 -27.65 14.07 -5.52
CA LEU A 417 -27.57 13.27 -4.30
C LEU A 417 -26.93 14.10 -3.19
N ASP A 418 -27.69 14.31 -2.11
CA ASP A 418 -27.21 14.95 -0.89
C ASP A 418 -26.86 13.91 0.17
N LEU A 419 -25.65 13.99 0.74
CA LEU A 419 -25.25 13.26 1.94
C LEU A 419 -25.16 14.24 3.10
N TYR A 420 -25.92 13.95 4.18
CA TYR A 420 -25.99 14.79 5.37
C TYR A 420 -24.97 14.34 6.40
N ILE A 421 -24.11 15.25 6.84
CA ILE A 421 -23.00 14.97 7.76
C ILE A 421 -23.18 15.86 8.98
N GLN A 422 -23.64 15.29 10.08
CA GLN A 422 -23.95 16.01 11.31
C GLN A 422 -24.07 15.04 12.50
N ASN A 423 -23.98 15.56 13.74
CA ASN A 423 -24.08 14.75 14.93
C ASN A 423 -25.51 14.26 15.20
N ALA A 424 -26.50 15.16 15.18
CA ALA A 424 -27.89 14.80 15.40
C ALA A 424 -28.57 14.34 14.11
N SER A 425 -29.57 13.44 14.21
CA SER A 425 -30.35 13.00 13.05
C SER A 425 -30.97 14.18 12.29
N PRO A 426 -30.90 14.19 10.95
CA PRO A 426 -31.53 15.20 10.10
C PRO A 426 -33.06 14.99 9.96
N GLY A 427 -33.62 13.96 10.60
CA GLY A 427 -35.00 13.55 10.49
C GLY A 427 -35.19 12.31 9.60
N ALA A 428 -36.31 11.63 9.77
CA ALA A 428 -36.61 10.33 9.15
C ALA A 428 -36.50 10.34 7.61
N ASP A 429 -36.92 11.44 6.98
CA ASP A 429 -36.89 11.56 5.51
C ASP A 429 -35.47 11.59 4.93
N LYS A 430 -34.50 12.01 5.72
CA LYS A 430 -33.09 12.17 5.34
C LYS A 430 -32.15 11.14 5.95
N GLU A 431 -32.64 10.26 6.82
CA GLU A 431 -31.82 9.32 7.60
C GLU A 431 -31.06 8.31 6.72
N SER A 432 -31.62 7.90 5.57
CA SER A 432 -30.90 7.01 4.63
C SER A 432 -29.62 7.62 4.11
N ASN A 433 -29.57 8.95 3.97
CA ASN A 433 -28.44 9.73 3.46
C ASN A 433 -27.60 10.37 4.58
N TRP A 434 -27.85 10.01 5.84
CA TRP A 434 -27.16 10.60 6.98
C TRP A 434 -25.95 9.79 7.41
N LEU A 435 -24.78 10.43 7.49
CA LEU A 435 -23.56 9.92 8.08
C LEU A 435 -23.36 10.62 9.43
N PRO A 436 -23.56 9.90 10.56
CA PRO A 436 -23.41 10.48 11.89
C PRO A 436 -21.98 10.97 12.14
N ALA A 437 -21.81 12.24 12.55
CA ALA A 437 -20.53 12.81 12.92
C ALA A 437 -20.34 12.79 14.45
N PRO A 438 -19.08 12.74 14.96
CA PRO A 438 -18.80 12.99 16.36
C PRO A 438 -19.22 14.41 16.77
N LYS A 439 -19.13 14.76 18.04
CA LYS A 439 -19.32 16.16 18.49
C LYS A 439 -18.10 17.03 18.19
N ASP A 440 -16.94 16.42 18.14
CA ASP A 440 -15.64 17.07 17.94
C ASP A 440 -15.26 17.17 16.44
N ASP A 441 -13.99 17.49 16.18
CA ASP A 441 -13.45 17.54 14.82
C ASP A 441 -13.44 16.13 14.19
N PHE A 442 -13.62 16.07 12.87
CA PHE A 442 -13.70 14.80 12.15
C PHE A 442 -13.05 14.86 10.75
N ILE A 443 -12.83 13.68 10.20
CA ILE A 443 -12.25 13.46 8.88
C ILE A 443 -13.26 12.70 8.03
N LEU A 444 -13.41 13.13 6.79
CA LEU A 444 -14.14 12.39 5.76
C LEU A 444 -13.16 11.77 4.78
N MET A 445 -13.42 10.52 4.44
CA MET A 445 -12.66 9.80 3.40
C MET A 445 -13.64 9.22 2.38
N LEU A 446 -13.54 9.66 1.14
CA LEU A 446 -14.13 8.96 0.01
C LEU A 446 -13.25 7.76 -0.32
N ARG A 447 -13.88 6.62 -0.64
CA ARG A 447 -13.21 5.43 -1.16
C ARG A 447 -13.78 5.13 -2.53
N LEU A 448 -12.92 5.14 -3.55
CA LEU A 448 -13.27 4.81 -4.92
C LEU A 448 -12.54 3.54 -5.31
N TYR A 449 -13.25 2.42 -5.40
CA TYR A 449 -12.69 1.14 -5.85
C TYR A 449 -12.93 0.93 -7.33
N TRP A 450 -11.87 0.56 -8.05
CA TRP A 450 -11.85 0.45 -9.51
C TRP A 450 -12.39 1.72 -10.19
N PRO A 451 -11.74 2.86 -9.95
CA PRO A 451 -12.15 4.11 -10.59
C PRO A 451 -12.03 4.00 -12.11
N ASN A 452 -12.86 4.78 -12.82
CA ASN A 452 -12.76 4.86 -14.27
C ASN A 452 -11.36 5.31 -14.69
N GLU A 453 -10.81 4.67 -15.72
CA GLU A 453 -9.53 5.06 -16.33
C GLU A 453 -9.71 6.07 -17.46
N THR A 454 -10.94 6.33 -17.87
CA THR A 454 -11.32 7.32 -18.90
C THR A 454 -12.29 8.35 -18.33
N PRO A 455 -12.35 9.58 -18.87
CA PRO A 455 -13.24 10.62 -18.38
C PRO A 455 -14.73 10.24 -18.38
N PRO A 456 -15.47 10.63 -17.32
CA PRO A 456 -14.97 11.33 -16.13
C PRO A 456 -14.17 10.38 -15.23
N SER A 457 -13.01 10.83 -14.75
CA SER A 457 -12.09 10.03 -13.92
C SER A 457 -11.42 10.89 -12.84
N ILE A 458 -11.25 10.31 -11.65
CA ILE A 458 -10.43 10.91 -10.59
C ILE A 458 -8.94 10.78 -10.89
N LEU A 459 -8.54 9.77 -11.69
CA LEU A 459 -7.14 9.49 -11.99
C LEU A 459 -6.49 10.57 -12.86
N ASP A 460 -7.26 11.17 -13.75
CA ASP A 460 -6.80 12.25 -14.64
C ASP A 460 -7.29 13.64 -14.18
N GLY A 461 -8.09 13.71 -13.09
CA GLY A 461 -8.63 14.94 -12.53
C GLY A 461 -9.81 15.54 -13.31
N THR A 462 -10.38 14.83 -14.27
CA THR A 462 -11.60 15.26 -15.00
C THR A 462 -12.85 15.12 -14.13
N TRP A 463 -12.82 14.26 -13.13
CA TRP A 463 -13.78 14.25 -12.04
C TRP A 463 -13.09 14.62 -10.72
N LYS A 464 -13.77 15.45 -9.92
CA LYS A 464 -13.27 15.90 -8.62
C LYS A 464 -14.35 15.71 -7.56
N PRO A 465 -14.02 15.32 -6.34
CA PRO A 465 -14.98 15.32 -5.26
C PRO A 465 -15.59 16.72 -5.09
N PRO A 466 -16.92 16.86 -4.91
CA PRO A 466 -17.51 18.14 -4.57
C PRO A 466 -17.08 18.60 -3.17
N ALA A 467 -17.09 19.91 -2.95
CA ALA A 467 -16.75 20.46 -1.64
C ALA A 467 -17.81 20.11 -0.59
N VAL A 468 -17.38 19.91 0.66
CA VAL A 468 -18.28 19.75 1.80
C VAL A 468 -18.80 21.14 2.20
N THR A 469 -20.10 21.36 2.12
CA THR A 469 -20.70 22.69 2.37
C THR A 469 -21.36 22.69 3.75
N LYS A 470 -21.08 23.73 4.54
CA LYS A 470 -21.77 23.95 5.82
C LYS A 470 -23.23 24.30 5.53
N ALA A 471 -24.16 23.56 6.16
CA ALA A 471 -25.59 23.84 6.13
C ALA A 471 -25.95 24.90 7.19
N GLU A 472 -27.00 25.63 6.93
CA GLU A 472 -27.56 26.59 7.87
C GLU A 472 -28.27 25.93 9.07
#